data_2da31a672591cd193d1469faf1ba7857
#
_entry.id   2da31a672591cd193d1469faf1ba7857
#
_cell.length_a   1.000
_cell.length_b   1.000
_cell.length_c   1.000
_cell.angle_alpha   90.00
_cell.angle_beta   90.00
_cell.angle_gamma   90.00
#
_symmetry.space_group_name_H-M   'P 1'
#
loop_
_entity.id
_entity.type
_entity.pdbx_description
1 polymer ?
#
loop_
_entity_poly.entity_id
_entity_poly.type
_entity_poly.pdbx_seq_one_letter_code
_entity_poly.pdbx_strand_id
1 'polypeptide(L)'
;MAKKKMILDLDTGVDDALALAYALATPDSDLIGVVSSFGNTQVNTAGENTLKLLELLGREDVPVFIGAAHSSTTDNFETMQVSMDIHGKNGIGDVELPTPSRSVEAQTAVDFIIEAAHKYADDLVIVPTGPLTNLAEAYQKDPEIENLIGNVTLMGGALVVPGNVTPYTEANINQDPEAADYVFKHAKHLVMVGLDVTLQTLLTKKETQV
;
A
#
# COMPACT_ATOMS: atom_id res chain seq x y z
N MET A 1 7.11 -25.08 1.68
CA MET A 1 8.05 -23.96 1.38
C MET A 1 8.06 -23.02 2.57
N ALA A 2 9.15 -22.29 2.83
CA ALA A 2 9.14 -21.24 3.84
C ALA A 2 8.16 -20.13 3.40
N LYS A 3 7.47 -19.49 4.36
CA LYS A 3 6.58 -18.37 4.06
C LYS A 3 7.40 -17.18 3.57
N LYS A 4 6.93 -16.52 2.52
CA LYS A 4 7.50 -15.25 2.08
C LYS A 4 7.23 -14.15 3.11
N LYS A 5 8.19 -13.28 3.34
CA LYS A 5 8.06 -12.11 4.19
C LYS A 5 7.39 -11.00 3.39
N MET A 6 6.28 -10.49 3.87
CA MET A 6 5.46 -9.53 3.13
C MET A 6 5.43 -8.19 3.86
N ILE A 7 5.62 -7.11 3.12
CA ILE A 7 5.27 -5.74 3.52
C ILE A 7 4.10 -5.30 2.64
N LEU A 8 3.04 -4.80 3.25
CA LEU A 8 2.00 -4.04 2.56
C LEU A 8 2.34 -2.55 2.64
N ASP A 9 2.17 -1.84 1.53
CA ASP A 9 2.30 -0.37 1.46
C ASP A 9 0.95 0.21 1.03
N LEU A 10 0.21 0.76 2.01
CA LEU A 10 -1.21 1.06 1.91
C LEU A 10 -1.51 2.54 2.11
N ASP A 11 -2.40 3.09 1.32
CA ASP A 11 -3.07 4.38 1.59
C ASP A 11 -4.45 4.21 2.25
N THR A 12 -4.63 3.14 2.91
CA THR A 12 -5.71 2.48 3.66
C THR A 12 -7.11 3.02 3.39
N GLY A 13 -7.63 2.54 2.26
CA GLY A 13 -9.03 2.67 1.85
C GLY A 13 -9.87 1.44 2.24
N VAL A 14 -11.11 1.38 1.73
CA VAL A 14 -12.03 0.25 1.98
C VAL A 14 -11.56 -1.05 1.34
N ASP A 15 -10.90 -0.99 0.21
CA ASP A 15 -10.30 -2.11 -0.50
C ASP A 15 -9.00 -2.58 0.15
N ASP A 16 -8.19 -1.67 0.72
CA ASP A 16 -7.02 -2.00 1.52
C ASP A 16 -7.39 -2.77 2.79
N ALA A 17 -8.55 -2.50 3.38
CA ALA A 17 -9.05 -3.29 4.51
C ALA A 17 -9.26 -4.77 4.11
N LEU A 18 -9.76 -5.03 2.90
CA LEU A 18 -9.88 -6.38 2.36
C LEU A 18 -8.52 -6.98 2.02
N ALA A 19 -7.62 -6.20 1.42
CA ALA A 19 -6.25 -6.64 1.10
C ALA A 19 -5.49 -7.05 2.37
N LEU A 20 -5.61 -6.26 3.45
CA LEU A 20 -5.01 -6.55 4.75
C LEU A 20 -5.56 -7.86 5.34
N ALA A 21 -6.89 -8.02 5.36
CA ALA A 21 -7.53 -9.25 5.84
C ALA A 21 -7.11 -10.48 5.03
N TYR A 22 -7.02 -10.34 3.71
CA TYR A 22 -6.58 -11.41 2.81
C TYR A 22 -5.10 -11.78 3.05
N ALA A 23 -4.22 -10.79 3.16
CA ALA A 23 -2.80 -11.02 3.45
C ALA A 23 -2.59 -11.77 4.76
N LEU A 24 -3.34 -11.41 5.81
CA LEU A 24 -3.29 -12.07 7.11
C LEU A 24 -3.83 -13.52 7.07
N ALA A 25 -4.82 -13.81 6.22
CA ALA A 25 -5.39 -15.13 6.03
C ALA A 25 -4.56 -16.03 5.12
N THR A 26 -3.65 -15.48 4.32
CA THR A 26 -2.87 -16.23 3.33
C THR A 26 -1.81 -17.12 4.02
N PRO A 27 -1.83 -18.45 3.79
CA PRO A 27 -0.94 -19.37 4.51
C PRO A 27 0.52 -19.29 4.07
N ASP A 28 0.78 -18.80 2.86
CA ASP A 28 2.10 -18.80 2.22
C ASP A 28 2.89 -17.51 2.46
N SER A 29 2.29 -16.51 3.11
CA SER A 29 2.94 -15.26 3.47
C SER A 29 2.97 -15.04 4.98
N ASP A 30 3.92 -14.22 5.41
CA ASP A 30 4.09 -13.73 6.76
C ASP A 30 4.16 -12.20 6.68
N LEU A 31 3.07 -11.54 7.08
CA LEU A 31 3.00 -10.08 7.10
C LEU A 31 3.88 -9.55 8.23
N ILE A 32 5.05 -9.01 7.88
CA ILE A 32 6.06 -8.54 8.82
C ILE A 32 5.90 -7.07 9.20
N GLY A 33 5.08 -6.33 8.46
CA GLY A 33 4.77 -4.93 8.73
C GLY A 33 3.92 -4.32 7.64
N VAL A 34 3.29 -3.19 7.98
CA VAL A 34 2.55 -2.35 7.04
C VAL A 34 3.17 -0.96 7.07
N VAL A 35 3.43 -0.40 5.90
CA VAL A 35 3.79 1.01 5.76
C VAL A 35 2.60 1.77 5.22
N SER A 36 2.38 2.99 5.72
CA SER A 36 1.29 3.84 5.25
C SER A 36 1.78 4.87 4.24
N SER A 37 0.91 5.25 3.33
CA SER A 37 1.11 6.28 2.33
C SER A 37 -0.06 7.27 2.34
N PHE A 38 0.13 8.42 1.70
CA PHE A 38 -0.97 9.29 1.29
C PHE A 38 -1.69 8.67 0.09
N GLY A 39 -2.94 9.09 -0.19
CA GLY A 39 -3.66 8.63 -1.38
C GLY A 39 -5.16 8.67 -1.19
N ASN A 40 -5.77 7.59 -0.77
CA ASN A 40 -7.20 7.55 -0.43
C ASN A 40 -7.53 8.46 0.75
N THR A 41 -6.56 8.69 1.64
CA THR A 41 -6.65 9.60 2.77
C THR A 41 -5.27 10.17 3.13
N GLN A 42 -5.20 11.01 4.17
CA GLN A 42 -3.93 11.51 4.70
C GLN A 42 -3.10 10.36 5.32
N VAL A 43 -1.79 10.40 5.19
CA VAL A 43 -0.88 9.33 5.64
C VAL A 43 -1.07 8.93 7.10
N ASN A 44 -1.29 9.90 7.99
CA ASN A 44 -1.53 9.62 9.42
C ASN A 44 -2.88 8.92 9.64
N THR A 45 -3.91 9.30 8.89
CA THR A 45 -5.22 8.65 8.92
C THR A 45 -5.11 7.22 8.38
N ALA A 46 -4.35 7.01 7.29
CA ALA A 46 -4.08 5.67 6.74
C ALA A 46 -3.39 4.77 7.77
N GLY A 47 -2.36 5.28 8.46
CA GLY A 47 -1.66 4.56 9.52
C GLY A 47 -2.57 4.23 10.71
N GLU A 48 -3.40 5.17 11.17
CA GLU A 48 -4.37 4.95 12.25
C GLU A 48 -5.44 3.92 11.85
N ASN A 49 -5.97 4.02 10.64
CA ASN A 49 -6.94 3.05 10.11
C ASN A 49 -6.34 1.64 10.04
N THR A 50 -5.08 1.52 9.60
CA THR A 50 -4.37 0.24 9.59
C THR A 50 -4.27 -0.35 10.99
N LEU A 51 -3.92 0.44 12.00
CA LEU A 51 -3.87 -0.04 13.40
C LEU A 51 -5.24 -0.53 13.87
N LYS A 52 -6.32 0.24 13.61
CA LYS A 52 -7.70 -0.15 13.95
C LYS A 52 -8.11 -1.47 13.29
N LEU A 53 -7.77 -1.64 12.01
CA LEU A 53 -8.08 -2.86 11.27
C LEU A 53 -7.29 -4.06 11.76
N LEU A 54 -6.01 -3.88 12.08
CA LEU A 54 -5.18 -4.94 12.67
C LEU A 54 -5.71 -5.39 14.03
N GLU A 55 -6.14 -4.48 14.88
CA GLU A 55 -6.78 -4.82 16.18
C GLU A 55 -8.11 -5.54 15.96
N LEU A 56 -8.95 -5.09 15.04
CA LEU A 56 -10.21 -5.77 14.67
C LEU A 56 -9.96 -7.21 14.20
N LEU A 57 -8.84 -7.45 13.51
CA LEU A 57 -8.45 -8.75 12.97
C LEU A 57 -7.62 -9.60 13.95
N GLY A 58 -7.37 -9.11 15.20
CA GLY A 58 -6.61 -9.81 16.23
C GLY A 58 -5.12 -9.97 15.90
N ARG A 59 -4.53 -8.98 15.20
CA ARG A 59 -3.14 -8.98 14.74
C ARG A 59 -2.38 -7.72 15.19
N GLU A 60 -2.52 -7.38 16.46
CA GLU A 60 -1.81 -6.28 17.11
C GLU A 60 -0.27 -6.48 17.11
N ASP A 61 0.19 -7.67 16.77
CA ASP A 61 1.61 -8.00 16.64
C ASP A 61 2.27 -7.40 15.37
N VAL A 62 1.48 -7.03 14.34
CA VAL A 62 2.01 -6.50 13.08
C VAL A 62 2.32 -5.00 13.21
N PRO A 63 3.60 -4.56 13.08
CA PRO A 63 3.97 -3.15 13.21
C PRO A 63 3.47 -2.31 12.02
N VAL A 64 3.20 -1.02 12.28
CA VAL A 64 2.76 -0.03 11.30
C VAL A 64 3.70 1.16 11.31
N PHE A 65 4.17 1.57 10.14
CA PHE A 65 5.15 2.64 9.95
C PHE A 65 4.56 3.76 9.09
N ILE A 66 4.82 5.01 9.48
CA ILE A 66 4.39 6.18 8.70
C ILE A 66 5.37 6.42 7.56
N GLY A 67 4.83 6.53 6.34
CA GLY A 67 5.57 6.85 5.13
C GLY A 67 5.35 8.26 4.63
N ALA A 68 5.44 8.42 3.30
CA ALA A 68 5.31 9.70 2.63
C ALA A 68 3.95 10.36 2.86
N ALA A 69 3.97 11.66 3.11
CA ALA A 69 2.77 12.46 3.33
C ALA A 69 2.24 13.14 2.06
N HIS A 70 3.02 13.15 0.99
CA HIS A 70 2.73 13.77 -0.31
C HIS A 70 3.63 13.16 -1.39
N SER A 71 3.40 13.49 -2.64
CA SER A 71 4.22 13.00 -3.75
C SER A 71 5.64 13.58 -3.70
N SER A 72 6.56 12.93 -4.40
CA SER A 72 7.97 13.35 -4.51
C SER A 72 8.17 14.76 -5.11
N THR A 73 7.14 15.30 -5.78
CA THR A 73 7.19 16.59 -6.48
C THR A 73 6.32 17.68 -5.87
N THR A 74 5.66 17.41 -4.74
CA THR A 74 4.80 18.37 -4.05
C THR A 74 5.20 18.51 -2.59
N ASP A 75 4.77 19.59 -1.95
CA ASP A 75 5.05 19.86 -0.53
C ASP A 75 3.84 19.54 0.39
N ASN A 76 2.70 19.15 -0.20
CA ASN A 76 1.48 18.83 0.52
C ASN A 76 0.61 17.85 -0.28
N PHE A 77 -0.34 17.24 0.40
CA PHE A 77 -1.38 16.42 -0.17
C PHE A 77 -2.74 16.78 0.43
N GLU A 78 -3.76 16.86 -0.43
CA GLU A 78 -5.15 16.99 -0.02
C GLU A 78 -5.96 15.84 -0.60
N THR A 79 -6.72 15.15 0.25
CA THR A 79 -7.58 14.05 -0.18
C THR A 79 -8.62 14.55 -1.18
N MET A 80 -8.68 13.93 -2.34
CA MET A 80 -9.62 14.29 -3.39
C MET A 80 -11.06 13.97 -2.98
N GLN A 81 -12.03 14.80 -3.45
CA GLN A 81 -13.45 14.56 -3.18
C GLN A 81 -13.90 13.16 -3.66
N VAL A 82 -13.43 12.70 -4.81
CA VAL A 82 -13.76 11.36 -5.34
C VAL A 82 -13.28 10.26 -4.42
N SER A 83 -12.13 10.40 -3.76
CA SER A 83 -11.63 9.44 -2.77
C SER A 83 -12.56 9.40 -1.55
N MET A 84 -13.00 10.57 -1.05
CA MET A 84 -13.96 10.63 0.04
C MET A 84 -15.33 10.04 -0.32
N ASP A 85 -15.76 10.20 -1.57
CA ASP A 85 -17.04 9.63 -2.06
C ASP A 85 -16.98 8.09 -2.16
N ILE A 86 -15.79 7.51 -2.38
CA ILE A 86 -15.56 6.06 -2.48
C ILE A 86 -15.27 5.46 -1.10
N HIS A 87 -14.31 6.04 -0.37
CA HIS A 87 -13.76 5.46 0.85
C HIS A 87 -14.33 6.06 2.15
N GLY A 88 -15.27 7.02 2.04
CA GLY A 88 -15.74 7.80 3.19
C GLY A 88 -14.74 8.88 3.61
N LYS A 89 -15.20 9.81 4.47
CA LYS A 89 -14.35 10.90 4.96
C LYS A 89 -13.21 10.42 5.87
N ASN A 90 -13.44 9.30 6.55
CA ASN A 90 -12.43 8.67 7.42
C ASN A 90 -11.54 7.64 6.69
N GLY A 91 -11.76 7.39 5.39
CA GLY A 91 -11.01 6.45 4.57
C GLY A 91 -11.48 4.99 4.67
N ILE A 92 -12.32 4.63 5.63
CA ILE A 92 -12.81 3.25 5.85
C ILE A 92 -14.36 3.16 5.82
N GLY A 93 -14.98 3.86 4.86
CA GLY A 93 -16.42 3.81 4.63
C GLY A 93 -17.24 4.52 5.71
N ASP A 94 -16.68 5.49 6.41
CA ASP A 94 -17.25 6.19 7.55
C ASP A 94 -17.67 5.25 8.71
N VAL A 95 -17.04 4.06 8.77
CA VAL A 95 -17.26 3.11 9.88
C VAL A 95 -16.49 3.59 11.10
N GLU A 96 -17.18 3.72 12.24
CA GLU A 96 -16.57 4.06 13.51
C GLU A 96 -15.95 2.81 14.14
N LEU A 97 -14.62 2.78 14.23
CA LEU A 97 -13.86 1.76 14.95
C LEU A 97 -13.27 2.35 16.25
N PRO A 98 -13.04 1.54 17.28
CA PRO A 98 -12.38 2.00 18.51
C PRO A 98 -11.02 2.64 18.21
N THR A 99 -10.60 3.58 19.05
CA THR A 99 -9.23 4.12 19.02
C THR A 99 -8.24 2.98 19.27
N PRO A 100 -7.18 2.85 18.44
CA PRO A 100 -6.24 1.76 18.61
C PRO A 100 -5.49 1.86 19.95
N SER A 101 -5.21 0.71 20.55
CA SER A 101 -4.54 0.62 21.86
C SER A 101 -3.04 0.93 21.76
N ARG A 102 -2.48 0.89 20.57
CA ARG A 102 -1.06 1.13 20.27
C ARG A 102 -0.87 2.24 19.26
N SER A 103 0.35 2.73 19.15
CA SER A 103 0.77 3.74 18.17
C SER A 103 1.55 3.11 17.03
N VAL A 104 1.70 3.86 15.95
CA VAL A 104 2.65 3.56 14.87
C VAL A 104 4.08 3.55 15.41
N GLU A 105 4.96 2.84 14.72
CA GLU A 105 6.38 2.75 15.08
C GLU A 105 7.10 4.09 14.91
N ALA A 106 8.15 4.31 15.70
CA ALA A 106 8.97 5.52 15.62
C ALA A 106 9.91 5.53 14.39
N GLN A 107 10.21 4.36 13.85
CA GLN A 107 11.00 4.19 12.63
C GLN A 107 10.19 4.63 11.42
N THR A 108 10.85 5.22 10.42
CA THR A 108 10.18 5.61 9.16
C THR A 108 9.88 4.39 8.29
N ALA A 109 8.86 4.48 7.42
CA ALA A 109 8.55 3.44 6.44
C ALA A 109 9.76 3.11 5.54
N VAL A 110 10.48 4.13 5.09
CA VAL A 110 11.68 3.99 4.25
C VAL A 110 12.77 3.18 4.94
N ASP A 111 13.07 3.51 6.20
CA ASP A 111 14.08 2.78 6.98
C ASP A 111 13.68 1.33 7.24
N PHE A 112 12.41 1.08 7.51
CA PHE A 112 11.87 -0.27 7.68
C PHE A 112 11.97 -1.10 6.39
N ILE A 113 11.63 -0.53 5.23
CA ILE A 113 11.76 -1.21 3.93
C ILE A 113 13.22 -1.59 3.68
N ILE A 114 14.17 -0.67 3.91
CA ILE A 114 15.60 -0.90 3.71
C ILE A 114 16.09 -2.02 4.65
N GLU A 115 15.78 -1.94 5.93
CA GLU A 115 16.16 -2.96 6.91
C GLU A 115 15.60 -4.34 6.53
N ALA A 116 14.32 -4.40 6.15
CA ALA A 116 13.69 -5.65 5.74
C ALA A 116 14.32 -6.23 4.47
N ALA A 117 14.69 -5.38 3.50
CA ALA A 117 15.35 -5.82 2.27
C ALA A 117 16.73 -6.46 2.55
N HIS A 118 17.54 -5.85 3.38
CA HIS A 118 18.82 -6.43 3.80
C HIS A 118 18.64 -7.72 4.62
N LYS A 119 17.61 -7.79 5.45
CA LYS A 119 17.39 -8.93 6.33
C LYS A 119 16.83 -10.15 5.62
N TYR A 120 15.92 -9.96 4.66
CA TYR A 120 15.17 -11.05 4.05
C TYR A 120 15.48 -11.28 2.58
N ALA A 121 16.11 -10.32 1.92
CA ALA A 121 16.56 -10.42 0.51
C ALA A 121 15.48 -11.02 -0.41
N ASP A 122 15.80 -12.06 -1.17
CA ASP A 122 14.88 -12.71 -2.12
C ASP A 122 13.60 -13.30 -1.47
N ASP A 123 13.55 -13.40 -0.14
CA ASP A 123 12.34 -13.83 0.57
C ASP A 123 11.38 -12.67 0.88
N LEU A 124 11.80 -11.41 0.66
CA LEU A 124 10.96 -10.24 0.82
C LEU A 124 10.07 -10.02 -0.41
N VAL A 125 8.79 -9.80 -0.15
CA VAL A 125 7.80 -9.32 -1.12
C VAL A 125 7.21 -8.02 -0.61
N ILE A 126 7.19 -6.98 -1.45
CA ILE A 126 6.53 -5.71 -1.16
C ILE A 126 5.30 -5.59 -2.04
N VAL A 127 4.16 -5.24 -1.43
CA VAL A 127 2.88 -5.12 -2.12
C VAL A 127 2.32 -3.71 -1.91
N PRO A 128 2.69 -2.74 -2.77
CA PRO A 128 2.08 -1.42 -2.76
C PRO A 128 0.68 -1.46 -3.40
N THR A 129 -0.30 -0.86 -2.72
CA THR A 129 -1.66 -0.63 -3.24
C THR A 129 -2.03 0.85 -3.26
N GLY A 130 -1.08 1.71 -2.92
CA GLY A 130 -1.10 3.18 -3.02
C GLY A 130 0.01 3.72 -3.92
N PRO A 131 0.32 5.03 -3.83
CA PRO A 131 1.45 5.66 -4.53
C PRO A 131 2.78 4.99 -4.20
N LEU A 132 3.70 4.96 -5.17
CA LEU A 132 4.99 4.26 -5.03
C LEU A 132 6.09 5.09 -4.36
N THR A 133 5.74 6.21 -3.73
CA THR A 133 6.67 7.18 -3.14
C THR A 133 7.57 6.54 -2.09
N ASN A 134 7.03 5.75 -1.17
CA ASN A 134 7.81 5.07 -0.12
C ASN A 134 8.90 4.16 -0.71
N LEU A 135 8.54 3.35 -1.70
CA LEU A 135 9.47 2.42 -2.32
C LEU A 135 10.52 3.14 -3.18
N ALA A 136 10.13 4.20 -3.90
CA ALA A 136 11.06 5.03 -4.66
C ALA A 136 12.09 5.71 -3.73
N GLU A 137 11.64 6.28 -2.61
CA GLU A 137 12.52 6.88 -1.62
C GLU A 137 13.47 5.86 -0.99
N ALA A 138 12.99 4.65 -0.72
CA ALA A 138 13.83 3.56 -0.21
C ALA A 138 14.92 3.17 -1.20
N TYR A 139 14.59 3.01 -2.49
CA TYR A 139 15.57 2.74 -3.55
C TYR A 139 16.57 3.88 -3.74
N GLN A 140 16.12 5.14 -3.69
CA GLN A 140 17.01 6.30 -3.80
C GLN A 140 17.96 6.41 -2.61
N LYS A 141 17.49 6.08 -1.41
CA LYS A 141 18.29 6.13 -0.18
C LYS A 141 19.30 5.00 -0.08
N ASP A 142 18.94 3.82 -0.56
CA ASP A 142 19.79 2.63 -0.60
C ASP A 142 19.59 1.84 -1.91
N PRO A 143 20.35 2.19 -2.97
CA PRO A 143 20.22 1.52 -4.27
C PRO A 143 20.57 0.02 -4.26
N GLU A 144 21.22 -0.50 -3.22
CA GLU A 144 21.55 -1.93 -3.14
C GLU A 144 20.28 -2.77 -3.03
N ILE A 145 19.23 -2.25 -2.36
CA ILE A 145 17.99 -3.00 -2.14
C ILE A 145 17.20 -3.26 -3.42
N GLU A 146 17.44 -2.53 -4.50
CA GLU A 146 16.84 -2.80 -5.82
C GLU A 146 17.10 -4.24 -6.29
N ASN A 147 18.26 -4.78 -5.91
CA ASN A 147 18.69 -6.15 -6.25
C ASN A 147 18.40 -7.18 -5.16
N LEU A 148 18.10 -6.74 -3.94
CA LEU A 148 17.81 -7.62 -2.82
C LEU A 148 16.36 -8.05 -2.74
N ILE A 149 15.40 -7.13 -3.00
CA ILE A 149 13.98 -7.41 -2.89
C ILE A 149 13.57 -8.49 -3.89
N GLY A 150 12.99 -9.58 -3.37
CA GLY A 150 12.64 -10.75 -4.17
C GLY A 150 11.52 -10.49 -5.16
N ASN A 151 10.51 -9.70 -4.79
CA ASN A 151 9.42 -9.31 -5.71
C ASN A 151 8.70 -8.05 -5.23
N VAL A 152 8.27 -7.23 -6.19
CA VAL A 152 7.31 -6.14 -5.99
C VAL A 152 6.06 -6.46 -6.79
N THR A 153 4.91 -6.55 -6.12
CA THR A 153 3.62 -6.73 -6.79
C THR A 153 2.74 -5.55 -6.44
N LEU A 154 2.57 -4.63 -7.37
CA LEU A 154 1.82 -3.40 -7.12
C LEU A 154 0.42 -3.44 -7.72
N MET A 155 -0.54 -2.77 -7.06
CA MET A 155 -1.80 -2.35 -7.68
C MET A 155 -1.63 -0.94 -8.20
N GLY A 156 -1.81 -0.77 -9.49
CA GLY A 156 -1.72 0.55 -10.13
C GLY A 156 -1.56 0.47 -11.64
N GLY A 157 -1.83 1.57 -12.30
CA GLY A 157 -1.67 1.72 -13.73
C GLY A 157 -2.82 1.18 -14.59
N ALA A 158 -2.76 1.55 -15.86
CA ALA A 158 -3.69 1.11 -16.91
C ALA A 158 -2.89 0.94 -18.21
N LEU A 159 -2.76 -0.30 -18.70
CA LEU A 159 -1.91 -0.59 -19.86
C LEU A 159 -2.69 -0.50 -21.20
N VAL A 160 -3.80 -1.24 -21.30
CA VAL A 160 -4.62 -1.32 -22.51
C VAL A 160 -6.08 -0.90 -22.31
N VAL A 161 -6.39 -0.41 -21.12
CA VAL A 161 -7.71 0.14 -20.75
C VAL A 161 -7.58 1.62 -20.39
N PRO A 162 -8.65 2.42 -20.43
CA PRO A 162 -8.61 3.79 -19.93
C PRO A 162 -8.25 3.86 -18.45
N GLY A 163 -7.64 4.97 -18.03
CA GLY A 163 -7.44 5.30 -16.61
C GLY A 163 -8.77 5.59 -15.90
N ASN A 164 -8.69 5.73 -14.57
CA ASN A 164 -9.85 6.04 -13.71
C ASN A 164 -9.78 7.46 -13.10
N VAL A 165 -8.65 8.16 -13.22
CA VAL A 165 -8.50 9.59 -12.83
C VAL A 165 -8.49 10.48 -14.05
N THR A 166 -7.73 10.10 -15.06
CA THR A 166 -7.78 10.72 -16.41
C THR A 166 -7.99 9.61 -17.45
N PRO A 167 -8.24 9.95 -18.72
CA PRO A 167 -8.31 8.92 -19.77
C PRO A 167 -7.07 8.04 -19.90
N TYR A 168 -5.95 8.45 -19.30
CA TYR A 168 -4.64 7.80 -19.47
C TYR A 168 -4.03 7.29 -18.16
N THR A 169 -4.50 7.76 -17.00
CA THR A 169 -3.85 7.49 -15.71
C THR A 169 -4.79 6.83 -14.72
N GLU A 170 -4.25 5.83 -14.02
CA GLU A 170 -4.84 5.21 -12.84
C GLU A 170 -4.41 5.99 -11.59
N ALA A 171 -5.22 5.94 -10.52
CA ALA A 171 -5.10 6.80 -9.34
C ALA A 171 -3.74 6.70 -8.64
N ASN A 172 -3.27 5.50 -8.32
CA ASN A 172 -2.02 5.32 -7.57
C ASN A 172 -0.80 5.84 -8.34
N ILE A 173 -0.75 5.52 -9.64
CA ILE A 173 0.33 6.02 -10.52
C ILE A 173 0.20 7.54 -10.74
N ASN A 174 -1.03 8.05 -10.86
CA ASN A 174 -1.26 9.49 -11.06
C ASN A 174 -0.86 10.35 -9.86
N GLN A 175 -0.88 9.81 -8.67
CA GLN A 175 -0.54 10.56 -7.44
C GLN A 175 0.95 10.85 -7.31
N ASP A 176 1.82 9.96 -7.83
CA ASP A 176 3.27 10.21 -7.91
C ASP A 176 3.87 9.50 -9.14
N PRO A 177 3.70 10.07 -10.33
CA PRO A 177 4.19 9.43 -11.57
C PRO A 177 5.73 9.36 -11.63
N GLU A 178 6.44 10.29 -10.99
CA GLU A 178 7.90 10.30 -10.92
C GLU A 178 8.42 9.15 -10.05
N ALA A 179 7.81 8.91 -8.90
CA ALA A 179 8.12 7.76 -8.06
C ALA A 179 7.79 6.45 -8.77
N ALA A 180 6.65 6.40 -9.47
CA ALA A 180 6.27 5.24 -10.27
C ALA A 180 7.29 4.95 -11.38
N ASP A 181 7.67 5.96 -12.18
CA ASP A 181 8.70 5.81 -13.22
C ASP A 181 10.02 5.30 -12.63
N TYR A 182 10.41 5.82 -11.46
CA TYR A 182 11.62 5.36 -10.79
C TYR A 182 11.53 3.88 -10.39
N VAL A 183 10.46 3.46 -9.71
CA VAL A 183 10.27 2.07 -9.29
C VAL A 183 10.21 1.12 -10.49
N PHE A 184 9.49 1.48 -11.57
CA PHE A 184 9.43 0.65 -12.78
C PHE A 184 10.78 0.45 -13.45
N LYS A 185 11.71 1.41 -13.35
CA LYS A 185 13.06 1.31 -13.91
C LYS A 185 14.02 0.52 -13.03
N HIS A 186 13.79 0.49 -11.72
CA HIS A 186 14.78 -0.01 -10.75
C HIS A 186 14.39 -1.32 -10.07
N ALA A 187 13.09 -1.66 -9.99
CA ALA A 187 12.68 -2.93 -9.40
C ALA A 187 13.13 -4.12 -10.26
N LYS A 188 13.91 -5.02 -9.67
CA LYS A 188 14.44 -6.23 -10.32
C LYS A 188 13.35 -7.19 -10.79
N HIS A 189 12.34 -7.39 -9.96
CA HIS A 189 11.17 -8.21 -10.24
C HIS A 189 9.91 -7.42 -9.89
N LEU A 190 9.15 -7.02 -10.90
CA LEU A 190 7.95 -6.21 -10.73
C LEU A 190 6.78 -6.84 -11.48
N VAL A 191 5.66 -6.96 -10.77
CA VAL A 191 4.37 -7.36 -11.33
C VAL A 191 3.40 -6.21 -11.13
N MET A 192 2.87 -5.67 -12.22
CA MET A 192 1.83 -4.65 -12.20
C MET A 192 0.46 -5.32 -12.30
N VAL A 193 -0.41 -5.06 -11.33
CA VAL A 193 -1.83 -5.43 -11.33
C VAL A 193 -2.63 -4.14 -11.59
N GLY A 194 -2.76 -3.78 -12.87
CA GLY A 194 -3.44 -2.56 -13.29
C GLY A 194 -4.95 -2.72 -13.43
N LEU A 195 -5.61 -1.65 -13.87
CA LEU A 195 -7.05 -1.64 -14.16
C LEU A 195 -7.45 -2.72 -15.19
N ASP A 196 -6.51 -3.15 -16.03
CA ASP A 196 -6.68 -4.27 -16.97
C ASP A 196 -7.13 -5.56 -16.27
N VAL A 197 -6.73 -5.75 -15.02
CA VAL A 197 -7.07 -6.90 -14.17
C VAL A 197 -8.18 -6.55 -13.20
N THR A 198 -8.05 -5.44 -12.47
CA THR A 198 -8.96 -5.09 -11.36
C THR A 198 -10.39 -4.80 -11.83
N LEU A 199 -10.57 -4.26 -13.05
CA LEU A 199 -11.90 -4.08 -13.64
C LEU A 199 -12.62 -5.41 -13.96
N GLN A 200 -11.90 -6.53 -13.95
CA GLN A 200 -12.47 -7.87 -14.16
C GLN A 200 -12.72 -8.62 -12.86
N THR A 201 -12.23 -8.10 -11.71
CA THR A 201 -12.36 -8.73 -10.39
C THR A 201 -13.26 -7.88 -9.52
N LEU A 202 -14.57 -8.10 -9.62
CA LEU A 202 -15.57 -7.29 -8.94
C LEU A 202 -16.14 -8.00 -7.72
N LEU A 203 -16.16 -7.33 -6.58
CA LEU A 203 -16.91 -7.72 -5.40
C LEU A 203 -18.24 -6.95 -5.38
N THR A 204 -19.34 -7.63 -5.69
CA THR A 204 -20.66 -7.01 -5.78
C THR A 204 -21.43 -7.15 -4.47
N LYS A 205 -22.56 -6.41 -4.35
CA LYS A 205 -23.47 -6.55 -3.19
C LYS A 205 -23.97 -7.98 -2.99
N LYS A 206 -24.01 -8.79 -4.05
CA LYS A 206 -24.44 -10.19 -3.97
C LYS A 206 -23.44 -11.05 -3.21
N GLU A 207 -22.14 -10.83 -3.43
CA GLU A 207 -21.05 -11.57 -2.76
C GLU A 207 -20.87 -11.13 -1.30
N THR A 208 -21.34 -9.91 -0.94
CA THR A 208 -21.24 -9.38 0.43
C THR A 208 -22.49 -9.63 1.28
N GLN A 209 -23.56 -10.20 0.72
CA GLN A 209 -24.75 -10.63 1.47
C GLN A 209 -24.48 -11.98 2.11
N VAL A 210 -24.22 -11.99 3.42
CA VAL A 210 -24.11 -13.18 4.28
C VAL A 210 -25.46 -13.50 4.90
#